data_e8299a84aa9f9c1fb740d02ce818eb76
#
_entry.id   e8299a84aa9f9c1fb740d02ce818eb76
#
_cell.length_a   1.000
_cell.length_b   1.000
_cell.length_c   1.000
_cell.angle_alpha   90.00
_cell.angle_beta   90.00
_cell.angle_gamma   90.00
#
_symmetry.space_group_name_H-M   'P 1'
#
loop_
_entity.id
_entity.type
_entity.pdbx_description
1 polymer ?
#
loop_
_entity_poly.entity_id
_entity_poly.type
_entity_poly.pdbx_seq_one_letter_code
_entity_poly.pdbx_strand_id
1 'polypeptide(L)'
;MNKLKIVNQEELKDWAEEIFKKNSFNMVDVSSKKETFRRALASGKIYVGKEVFDLIKNKKMPKGDPISLAEVSAVLGVKKTSELIPLCHPLPIDHTATKIVMNEVDRSLEVFCVVSAFAKTGVEMEAIMGVNAALITIYDLSKIVNPNLKIDNVKLLIKEGGKSGLWKNPDGLPKFLENIF
;
A
#
# COMPACT_ATOMS: atom_id res chain seq x y z
N MET A 1 -36.63 -9.46 26.54
CA MET A 1 -35.56 -9.43 27.55
C MET A 1 -34.63 -10.61 27.30
N ASN A 2 -33.49 -10.39 26.68
CA ASN A 2 -32.46 -11.42 26.53
C ASN A 2 -31.89 -11.75 27.90
N LYS A 3 -32.09 -12.98 28.38
CA LYS A 3 -31.43 -13.49 29.58
C LYS A 3 -29.93 -13.48 29.31
N LEU A 4 -29.15 -12.71 30.05
CA LEU A 4 -27.70 -12.83 30.11
C LEU A 4 -27.37 -14.29 30.43
N LYS A 5 -26.72 -14.97 29.49
CA LYS A 5 -26.26 -16.35 29.69
C LYS A 5 -25.09 -16.29 30.71
N ILE A 6 -25.28 -16.90 31.87
CA ILE A 6 -24.20 -17.04 32.86
C ILE A 6 -23.24 -18.09 32.28
N VAL A 7 -22.08 -17.63 31.85
CA VAL A 7 -21.00 -18.51 31.34
C VAL A 7 -20.31 -19.13 32.53
N ASN A 8 -20.14 -20.46 32.55
CA ASN A 8 -19.44 -21.14 33.63
C ASN A 8 -17.92 -21.05 33.45
N GLN A 9 -17.15 -21.43 34.50
CA GLN A 9 -15.70 -21.32 34.46
C GLN A 9 -15.03 -22.22 33.42
N GLU A 10 -15.61 -23.36 33.08
CA GLU A 10 -15.13 -24.28 32.08
C GLU A 10 -15.31 -23.72 30.67
N GLU A 11 -16.50 -23.16 30.37
CA GLU A 11 -16.73 -22.43 29.10
C GLU A 11 -15.80 -21.21 28.95
N LEU A 12 -15.46 -20.51 30.04
CA LEU A 12 -14.49 -19.41 30.02
C LEU A 12 -13.07 -19.90 29.77
N LYS A 13 -12.71 -21.07 30.30
CA LYS A 13 -11.39 -21.67 30.06
C LYS A 13 -11.24 -22.12 28.61
N ASP A 14 -12.26 -22.81 28.07
CA ASP A 14 -12.29 -23.23 26.68
C ASP A 14 -12.21 -22.04 25.74
N TRP A 15 -12.97 -20.98 26.02
CA TRP A 15 -12.94 -19.72 25.30
C TRP A 15 -11.55 -19.06 25.37
N ALA A 16 -10.91 -19.02 26.55
CA ALA A 16 -9.56 -18.49 26.70
C ALA A 16 -8.53 -19.32 25.94
N GLU A 17 -8.64 -20.66 25.96
CA GLU A 17 -7.77 -21.54 25.18
C GLU A 17 -7.94 -21.35 23.68
N GLU A 18 -9.16 -21.13 23.22
CA GLU A 18 -9.47 -20.83 21.81
C GLU A 18 -8.87 -19.50 21.38
N ILE A 19 -9.04 -18.44 22.17
CA ILE A 19 -8.50 -17.10 21.88
C ILE A 19 -6.97 -17.08 21.91
N PHE A 20 -6.36 -17.71 22.93
CA PHE A 20 -4.91 -17.64 23.10
C PHE A 20 -4.15 -18.70 22.30
N LYS A 21 -4.79 -19.78 21.89
CA LYS A 21 -4.11 -20.89 21.21
C LYS A 21 -4.45 -21.09 19.74
N LYS A 22 -5.62 -20.62 19.22
CA LYS A 22 -5.98 -20.95 17.83
C LYS A 22 -7.03 -20.04 17.17
N ASN A 23 -6.74 -19.70 15.91
CA ASN A 23 -7.63 -19.63 14.72
C ASN A 23 -8.77 -18.60 14.72
N SER A 24 -8.64 -17.50 15.39
CA SER A 24 -9.33 -16.27 15.02
C SER A 24 -8.41 -15.41 14.15
N PHE A 25 -8.97 -14.46 13.42
CA PHE A 25 -8.20 -13.44 12.72
C PHE A 25 -7.39 -12.65 13.75
N ASN A 26 -6.07 -12.82 13.77
CA ASN A 26 -5.18 -12.13 14.71
C ASN A 26 -3.96 -11.55 13.99
N MET A 27 -3.42 -10.48 14.52
CA MET A 27 -2.13 -9.96 14.08
C MET A 27 -1.02 -10.93 14.50
N VAL A 28 0.01 -11.03 13.66
CA VAL A 28 1.21 -11.82 13.99
C VAL A 28 1.90 -11.20 15.21
N ASP A 29 2.18 -12.01 16.24
CA ASP A 29 2.93 -11.53 17.40
C ASP A 29 4.38 -11.19 17.01
N VAL A 30 4.74 -9.93 17.20
CA VAL A 30 6.08 -9.40 16.94
C VAL A 30 6.79 -8.93 18.22
N SER A 31 6.26 -9.25 19.40
CA SER A 31 6.78 -8.78 20.69
C SER A 31 8.24 -9.19 20.91
N SER A 32 8.60 -10.43 20.54
CA SER A 32 9.95 -11.00 20.67
C SER A 32 10.93 -10.59 19.58
N LYS A 33 10.46 -9.89 18.52
CA LYS A 33 11.32 -9.46 17.42
C LYS A 33 12.06 -8.17 17.77
N LYS A 34 13.33 -8.09 17.37
CA LYS A 34 14.10 -6.83 17.42
C LYS A 34 13.70 -5.94 16.24
N GLU A 35 13.73 -4.66 16.47
CA GLU A 35 13.60 -3.68 15.41
C GLU A 35 14.81 -3.74 14.48
N THR A 36 14.54 -3.69 13.19
CA THR A 36 15.56 -3.65 12.14
C THR A 36 15.09 -2.69 11.06
N PHE A 37 16.02 -2.18 10.26
CA PHE A 37 15.68 -1.39 9.08
C PHE A 37 14.79 -2.21 8.15
N ARG A 38 13.73 -1.59 7.67
CA ARG A 38 12.75 -2.14 6.74
C ARG A 38 12.57 -1.17 5.59
N ARG A 39 12.55 -1.67 4.39
CA ARG A 39 12.23 -0.89 3.20
C ARG A 39 11.39 -1.73 2.25
N ALA A 40 10.40 -1.10 1.62
CA ALA A 40 9.60 -1.71 0.58
C ALA A 40 9.38 -0.72 -0.56
N LEU A 41 9.31 -1.21 -1.78
CA LEU A 41 8.94 -0.48 -2.98
C LEU A 41 7.80 -1.23 -3.67
N ALA A 42 6.71 -0.53 -3.94
CA ALA A 42 5.59 -1.04 -4.72
C ALA A 42 5.38 -0.19 -5.96
N SER A 43 4.71 -0.74 -6.95
CA SER A 43 4.26 -0.01 -8.13
C SER A 43 2.82 -0.37 -8.50
N GLY A 44 2.23 0.45 -9.36
CA GLY A 44 0.94 0.19 -9.98
C GLY A 44 0.70 1.16 -11.14
N LYS A 45 -0.23 0.84 -12.00
CA LYS A 45 -0.47 1.57 -13.23
C LYS A 45 -1.94 1.96 -13.37
N ILE A 46 -2.19 3.12 -13.96
CA ILE A 46 -3.52 3.53 -14.40
C ILE A 46 -3.49 3.94 -15.88
N TYR A 47 -4.35 3.32 -16.69
CA TYR A 47 -4.60 3.69 -18.06
C TYR A 47 -5.66 4.78 -18.10
N VAL A 48 -5.30 5.93 -18.63
CA VAL A 48 -6.16 7.13 -18.58
C VAL A 48 -6.74 7.50 -19.95
N GLY A 49 -6.19 6.93 -21.02
CA GLY A 49 -6.55 7.26 -22.40
C GLY A 49 -5.95 8.59 -22.87
N LYS A 50 -6.08 8.85 -24.18
CA LYS A 50 -5.39 9.95 -24.85
C LYS A 50 -5.79 11.33 -24.28
N GLU A 51 -7.09 11.60 -24.15
CA GLU A 51 -7.59 12.91 -23.75
C GLU A 51 -7.12 13.31 -22.35
N VAL A 52 -7.32 12.44 -21.35
CA VAL A 52 -6.87 12.68 -19.97
C VAL A 52 -5.35 12.81 -19.92
N PHE A 53 -4.63 11.94 -20.64
CA PHE A 53 -3.17 12.00 -20.71
C PHE A 53 -2.66 13.35 -21.20
N ASP A 54 -3.24 13.85 -22.30
CA ASP A 54 -2.88 15.13 -22.89
C ASP A 54 -3.23 16.31 -21.96
N LEU A 55 -4.37 16.25 -21.26
CA LEU A 55 -4.76 17.25 -20.27
C LEU A 55 -3.80 17.29 -19.06
N ILE A 56 -3.40 16.12 -18.56
CA ILE A 56 -2.41 16.02 -17.46
C ILE A 56 -1.07 16.61 -17.92
N LYS A 57 -0.57 16.17 -19.08
CA LYS A 57 0.69 16.63 -19.66
C LYS A 57 0.74 18.16 -19.82
N ASN A 58 -0.39 18.76 -20.24
CA ASN A 58 -0.51 20.19 -20.45
C ASN A 58 -0.98 20.99 -19.22
N LYS A 59 -1.13 20.33 -18.05
CA LYS A 59 -1.62 20.94 -16.80
C LYS A 59 -2.99 21.63 -16.95
N LYS A 60 -3.90 21.01 -17.72
CA LYS A 60 -5.24 21.53 -18.03
C LYS A 60 -6.37 20.67 -17.45
N MET A 61 -6.09 19.83 -16.45
CA MET A 61 -7.13 19.03 -15.81
C MET A 61 -8.14 19.93 -15.05
N PRO A 62 -9.46 19.68 -15.21
CA PRO A 62 -10.50 20.56 -14.63
C PRO A 62 -10.50 20.67 -13.11
N LYS A 63 -10.06 19.60 -12.42
CA LYS A 63 -10.02 19.52 -10.94
C LYS A 63 -8.65 19.82 -10.33
N GLY A 64 -7.70 20.35 -11.09
CA GLY A 64 -6.34 20.61 -10.63
C GLY A 64 -5.34 19.53 -11.05
N ASP A 65 -4.12 19.57 -10.51
CA ASP A 65 -3.04 18.66 -10.90
C ASP A 65 -3.16 17.28 -10.23
N PRO A 66 -3.51 16.23 -10.99
CA PRO A 66 -3.68 14.90 -10.44
C PRO A 66 -2.36 14.29 -9.92
N ILE A 67 -1.22 14.66 -10.50
CA ILE A 67 0.08 14.13 -10.12
C ILE A 67 0.45 14.63 -8.72
N SER A 68 0.45 15.94 -8.52
CA SER A 68 0.78 16.53 -7.22
C SER A 68 -0.15 16.06 -6.10
N LEU A 69 -1.46 15.96 -6.39
CA LEU A 69 -2.42 15.50 -5.39
C LEU A 69 -2.27 14.01 -5.09
N ALA A 70 -1.94 13.20 -6.10
CA ALA A 70 -1.68 11.77 -5.91
C ALA A 70 -0.43 11.52 -5.06
N GLU A 71 0.64 12.31 -5.20
CA GLU A 71 1.82 12.21 -4.35
C GLU A 71 1.48 12.47 -2.88
N VAL A 72 0.67 13.49 -2.59
CA VAL A 72 0.17 13.77 -1.22
C VAL A 72 -0.72 12.64 -0.72
N SER A 73 -1.62 12.14 -1.57
CA SER A 73 -2.52 11.04 -1.22
C SER A 73 -1.76 9.74 -0.94
N ALA A 74 -0.67 9.48 -1.65
CA ALA A 74 0.21 8.35 -1.34
C ALA A 74 0.75 8.41 0.08
N VAL A 75 1.24 9.57 0.52
CA VAL A 75 1.72 9.77 1.91
C VAL A 75 0.61 9.52 2.92
N LEU A 76 -0.61 9.98 2.65
CA LEU A 76 -1.77 9.70 3.50
C LEU A 76 -2.11 8.21 3.54
N GLY A 77 -2.12 7.53 2.37
CA GLY A 77 -2.34 6.10 2.26
C GLY A 77 -1.36 5.28 3.09
N VAL A 78 -0.06 5.60 2.98
CA VAL A 78 1.01 4.99 3.79
C VAL A 78 0.71 5.13 5.28
N LYS A 79 0.40 6.35 5.75
CA LYS A 79 0.15 6.64 7.17
C LYS A 79 -1.14 6.01 7.72
N LYS A 80 -2.11 5.71 6.86
CA LYS A 80 -3.42 5.17 7.21
C LYS A 80 -3.53 3.66 7.01
N THR A 81 -2.46 2.99 6.64
CA THR A 81 -2.48 1.55 6.31
C THR A 81 -3.07 0.70 7.42
N SER A 82 -2.61 0.84 8.65
CA SER A 82 -3.09 0.05 9.79
C SER A 82 -4.54 0.35 10.19
N GLU A 83 -5.07 1.53 9.84
CA GLU A 83 -6.48 1.87 10.06
C GLU A 83 -7.41 1.23 9.02
N LEU A 84 -6.89 0.89 7.84
CA LEU A 84 -7.66 0.33 6.72
C LEU A 84 -7.49 -1.19 6.58
N ILE A 85 -6.32 -1.72 6.95
CA ILE A 85 -6.00 -3.15 6.83
C ILE A 85 -6.01 -3.78 8.23
N PRO A 86 -7.03 -4.59 8.57
CA PRO A 86 -7.34 -4.98 9.95
C PRO A 86 -6.21 -5.64 10.73
N LEU A 87 -5.34 -6.41 10.06
CA LEU A 87 -4.27 -7.18 10.71
C LEU A 87 -2.88 -6.57 10.52
N CYS A 88 -2.80 -5.34 9.99
CA CYS A 88 -1.53 -4.60 9.92
C CYS A 88 -1.19 -3.95 11.25
N HIS A 89 0.07 -4.05 11.64
CA HIS A 89 0.58 -3.33 12.81
C HIS A 89 0.64 -1.81 12.53
N PRO A 90 0.32 -0.96 13.50
CA PRO A 90 0.60 0.47 13.40
C PRO A 90 2.12 0.69 13.48
N LEU A 91 2.73 1.14 12.38
CA LEU A 91 4.17 1.35 12.30
C LEU A 91 4.52 2.83 12.28
N PRO A 92 5.53 3.28 13.04
CA PRO A 92 6.11 4.60 12.88
C PRO A 92 6.92 4.64 11.58
N ILE A 93 6.40 5.34 10.57
CA ILE A 93 7.05 5.45 9.26
C ILE A 93 8.12 6.55 9.31
N ASP A 94 9.37 6.19 9.03
CA ASP A 94 10.48 7.13 9.00
C ASP A 94 10.55 7.90 7.69
N HIS A 95 10.28 7.23 6.55
CA HIS A 95 10.34 7.86 5.24
C HIS A 95 9.37 7.24 4.25
N THR A 96 8.79 8.07 3.41
CA THR A 96 8.07 7.65 2.22
C THR A 96 8.28 8.64 1.09
N ALA A 97 8.42 8.14 -0.13
CA ALA A 97 8.48 8.94 -1.33
C ALA A 97 7.70 8.26 -2.46
N THR A 98 7.08 9.08 -3.28
CA THR A 98 6.30 8.61 -4.42
C THR A 98 6.81 9.27 -5.71
N LYS A 99 6.89 8.48 -6.78
CA LYS A 99 7.22 8.96 -8.11
C LYS A 99 6.14 8.50 -9.09
N ILE A 100 5.66 9.41 -9.91
CA ILE A 100 4.68 9.12 -10.95
C ILE A 100 5.33 9.36 -12.31
N VAL A 101 5.30 8.36 -13.17
CA VAL A 101 5.90 8.38 -14.51
C VAL A 101 4.80 8.29 -15.56
N MET A 102 4.80 9.21 -16.51
CA MET A 102 3.87 9.20 -17.64
C MET A 102 4.43 8.35 -18.78
N ASN A 103 3.63 7.41 -19.29
CA ASN A 103 3.97 6.58 -20.45
C ASN A 103 3.14 7.00 -21.65
N GLU A 104 3.81 7.55 -22.67
CA GLU A 104 3.15 8.04 -23.89
C GLU A 104 2.68 6.90 -24.80
N VAL A 105 3.29 5.74 -24.75
CA VAL A 105 2.99 4.63 -25.66
C VAL A 105 1.59 4.08 -25.39
N ASP A 106 1.29 3.81 -24.13
CA ASP A 106 0.02 3.20 -23.71
C ASP A 106 -0.93 4.18 -22.99
N ARG A 107 -0.56 5.47 -22.94
CA ARG A 107 -1.37 6.53 -22.32
C ARG A 107 -1.72 6.20 -20.86
N SER A 108 -0.72 5.80 -20.11
CA SER A 108 -0.84 5.45 -18.71
C SER A 108 0.04 6.31 -17.81
N LEU A 109 -0.26 6.26 -16.51
CA LEU A 109 0.64 6.74 -15.46
C LEU A 109 1.04 5.54 -14.60
N GLU A 110 2.32 5.43 -14.30
CA GLU A 110 2.86 4.42 -13.40
C GLU A 110 3.33 5.07 -12.11
N VAL A 111 2.83 4.57 -11.00
CA VAL A 111 3.11 5.06 -9.66
C VAL A 111 4.11 4.12 -8.99
N PHE A 112 5.14 4.68 -8.39
CA PHE A 112 6.10 3.98 -7.55
C PHE A 112 6.07 4.60 -6.16
N CYS A 113 5.93 3.79 -5.11
CA CYS A 113 5.95 4.25 -3.73
C CYS A 113 6.97 3.44 -2.93
N VAL A 114 7.95 4.14 -2.36
CA VAL A 114 8.93 3.58 -1.43
C VAL A 114 8.57 3.98 -0.01
N VAL A 115 8.70 3.04 0.91
CA VAL A 115 8.50 3.27 2.35
C VAL A 115 9.65 2.63 3.11
N SER A 116 10.12 3.31 4.15
CA SER A 116 11.09 2.73 5.09
C SER A 116 10.77 3.09 6.54
N ALA A 117 11.15 2.18 7.45
CA ALA A 117 11.02 2.34 8.88
C ALA A 117 11.99 1.44 9.64
N PHE A 118 12.37 1.83 10.85
CA PHE A 118 12.91 0.89 11.84
C PHE A 118 11.75 0.24 12.58
N ALA A 119 11.53 -1.06 12.33
CA ALA A 119 10.34 -1.75 12.81
C ALA A 119 10.58 -3.25 13.04
N LYS A 120 9.66 -3.87 13.77
CA LYS A 120 9.65 -5.33 14.04
C LYS A 120 9.08 -6.16 12.91
N THR A 121 8.39 -5.50 11.95
CA THR A 121 7.80 -6.13 10.75
C THR A 121 8.06 -5.28 9.51
N GLY A 122 7.76 -5.82 8.33
CA GLY A 122 7.97 -5.13 7.07
C GLY A 122 6.94 -4.02 6.80
N VAL A 123 7.23 -3.18 5.82
CA VAL A 123 6.41 -2.02 5.39
C VAL A 123 5.82 -2.23 3.99
N GLU A 124 5.62 -3.50 3.61
CA GLU A 124 5.13 -3.86 2.27
C GLU A 124 3.71 -3.33 2.03
N MET A 125 2.85 -3.44 3.04
CA MET A 125 1.45 -2.99 2.94
C MET A 125 1.35 -1.48 2.86
N GLU A 126 2.20 -0.75 3.57
CA GLU A 126 2.31 0.70 3.51
C GLU A 126 2.68 1.16 2.09
N ALA A 127 3.67 0.49 1.46
CA ALA A 127 4.07 0.81 0.09
C ALA A 127 2.93 0.54 -0.91
N ILE A 128 2.24 -0.60 -0.78
CA ILE A 128 1.08 -0.96 -1.63
C ILE A 128 -0.08 0.01 -1.42
N MET A 129 -0.37 0.39 -0.17
CA MET A 129 -1.44 1.36 0.13
C MET A 129 -1.12 2.75 -0.40
N GLY A 130 0.14 3.18 -0.34
CA GLY A 130 0.58 4.43 -0.96
C GLY A 130 0.31 4.45 -2.47
N VAL A 131 0.66 3.37 -3.17
CA VAL A 131 0.37 3.21 -4.60
C VAL A 131 -1.14 3.27 -4.86
N ASN A 132 -1.95 2.52 -4.12
CA ASN A 132 -3.40 2.50 -4.32
C ASN A 132 -4.04 3.87 -4.07
N ALA A 133 -3.65 4.58 -3.01
CA ALA A 133 -4.16 5.91 -2.71
C ALA A 133 -3.84 6.90 -3.84
N ALA A 134 -2.63 6.85 -4.40
CA ALA A 134 -2.26 7.66 -5.56
C ALA A 134 -3.09 7.32 -6.80
N LEU A 135 -3.22 6.05 -7.14
CA LEU A 135 -3.97 5.60 -8.33
C LEU A 135 -5.45 5.97 -8.25
N ILE A 136 -6.08 5.80 -7.08
CA ILE A 136 -7.49 6.16 -6.86
C ILE A 136 -7.66 7.67 -6.93
N THR A 137 -6.69 8.45 -6.46
CA THR A 137 -6.71 9.92 -6.57
C THR A 137 -6.63 10.37 -8.03
N ILE A 138 -5.72 9.79 -8.83
CA ILE A 138 -5.66 10.05 -10.27
C ILE A 138 -6.99 9.69 -10.92
N TYR A 139 -7.56 8.54 -10.56
CA TYR A 139 -8.85 8.09 -11.08
C TYR A 139 -9.96 9.12 -10.77
N ASP A 140 -10.08 9.56 -9.53
CA ASP A 140 -11.13 10.51 -9.12
C ASP A 140 -11.05 11.84 -9.88
N LEU A 141 -9.85 12.38 -10.03
CA LEU A 141 -9.68 13.65 -10.74
C LEU A 141 -9.88 13.52 -12.25
N SER A 142 -9.69 12.32 -12.80
CA SER A 142 -9.72 12.06 -14.24
C SER A 142 -11.07 11.56 -14.76
N LYS A 143 -11.89 10.91 -13.91
CA LYS A 143 -13.16 10.30 -14.30
C LYS A 143 -14.19 11.27 -14.88
N ILE A 144 -14.07 12.56 -14.58
CA ILE A 144 -14.95 13.59 -15.14
C ILE A 144 -14.71 13.80 -16.65
N VAL A 145 -13.49 13.51 -17.12
CA VAL A 145 -13.09 13.62 -18.53
C VAL A 145 -13.32 12.27 -19.24
N ASN A 146 -12.85 11.19 -18.61
CA ASN A 146 -12.99 9.83 -19.13
C ASN A 146 -13.35 8.86 -18.00
N PRO A 147 -14.58 8.34 -17.95
CA PRO A 147 -14.96 7.38 -16.93
C PRO A 147 -14.39 5.97 -17.17
N ASN A 148 -13.86 5.69 -18.38
CA ASN A 148 -13.30 4.38 -18.74
C ASN A 148 -11.80 4.33 -18.40
N LEU A 149 -11.48 4.43 -17.11
CA LEU A 149 -10.12 4.32 -16.59
C LEU A 149 -9.90 2.89 -16.05
N LYS A 150 -8.67 2.40 -16.16
CA LYS A 150 -8.31 1.07 -15.63
C LYS A 150 -7.09 1.16 -14.74
N ILE A 151 -7.25 0.80 -13.45
CA ILE A 151 -6.14 0.55 -12.53
C ILE A 151 -5.70 -0.91 -12.72
N ASP A 152 -4.39 -1.14 -12.82
CA ASP A 152 -3.83 -2.45 -13.09
C ASP A 152 -2.44 -2.60 -12.47
N ASN A 153 -1.94 -3.84 -12.42
CA ASN A 153 -0.57 -4.21 -12.12
C ASN A 153 -0.02 -3.61 -10.80
N VAL A 154 -0.89 -3.54 -9.77
CA VAL A 154 -0.42 -3.16 -8.42
C VAL A 154 0.33 -4.33 -7.82
N LYS A 155 1.62 -4.11 -7.51
CA LYS A 155 2.48 -5.16 -6.97
C LYS A 155 3.63 -4.62 -6.12
N LEU A 156 4.13 -5.47 -5.23
CA LEU A 156 5.39 -5.27 -4.55
C LEU A 156 6.53 -5.55 -5.51
N LEU A 157 7.49 -4.65 -5.59
CA LEU A 157 8.70 -4.81 -6.42
C LEU A 157 9.89 -5.30 -5.59
N ILE A 158 10.08 -4.70 -4.41
CA ILE A 158 11.23 -4.96 -3.55
C ILE A 158 10.76 -4.90 -2.10
N LYS A 159 11.33 -5.78 -1.29
CA LYS A 159 11.38 -5.61 0.17
C LYS A 159 12.75 -5.94 0.69
N GLU A 160 13.15 -5.24 1.74
CA GLU A 160 14.46 -5.37 2.36
C GLU A 160 14.35 -5.33 3.88
N GLY A 161 15.20 -6.11 4.51
CA GLY A 161 15.38 -6.13 5.96
C GLY A 161 14.76 -7.36 6.64
N GLY A 162 15.09 -7.51 7.93
CA GLY A 162 14.70 -8.65 8.74
C GLY A 162 15.40 -9.96 8.35
N LYS A 163 14.80 -11.08 8.73
CA LYS A 163 15.39 -12.42 8.53
C LYS A 163 15.51 -12.81 7.05
N SER A 164 14.64 -12.30 6.19
CA SER A 164 14.57 -12.67 4.77
C SER A 164 15.52 -11.87 3.88
N GLY A 165 16.22 -10.86 4.42
CA GLY A 165 17.12 -10.01 3.65
C GLY A 165 16.42 -9.25 2.52
N LEU A 166 17.05 -9.20 1.36
CA LEU A 166 16.52 -8.55 0.15
C LEU A 166 15.71 -9.56 -0.68
N TRP A 167 14.47 -9.21 -0.97
CA TRP A 167 13.61 -9.91 -1.93
C TRP A 167 13.26 -8.98 -3.08
N LYS A 168 13.32 -9.50 -4.30
CA LYS A 168 12.93 -8.82 -5.55
C LYS A 168 11.80 -9.59 -6.20
N ASN A 169 10.89 -8.87 -6.84
CA ASN A 169 9.78 -9.49 -7.56
C ASN A 169 10.32 -10.40 -8.70
N PRO A 170 9.88 -11.66 -8.79
CA PRO A 170 10.38 -12.61 -9.79
C PRO A 170 10.02 -12.22 -11.24
N ASP A 171 8.99 -11.41 -11.45
CA ASP A 171 8.65 -10.87 -12.79
C ASP A 171 9.66 -9.83 -13.30
N GLY A 172 10.69 -9.52 -12.49
CA GLY A 172 11.70 -8.52 -12.78
C GLY A 172 11.34 -7.13 -12.28
N LEU A 173 12.34 -6.26 -12.35
CA LEU A 173 12.22 -4.85 -11.99
C LEU A 173 12.16 -3.98 -13.25
N PRO A 174 11.55 -2.79 -13.19
CA PRO A 174 11.73 -1.78 -14.23
C PRO A 174 13.23 -1.50 -14.45
N LYS A 175 13.68 -1.35 -15.71
CA LYS A 175 15.09 -1.20 -16.09
C LYS A 175 15.84 -0.13 -15.29
N PHE A 176 15.19 0.99 -14.96
CA PHE A 176 15.80 2.06 -14.19
C PHE A 176 16.06 1.71 -12.71
N LEU A 177 15.50 0.59 -12.21
CA LEU A 177 15.71 0.09 -10.85
C LEU A 177 16.71 -1.07 -10.78
N GLU A 178 17.01 -1.75 -11.90
CA GLU A 178 17.86 -2.94 -11.92
C GLU A 178 19.28 -2.71 -11.37
N ASN A 179 19.80 -1.49 -11.54
CA ASN A 179 21.16 -1.11 -11.08
C ASN A 179 21.19 -0.46 -9.68
N ILE A 180 20.03 -0.34 -9.01
CA ILE A 180 19.94 0.33 -7.70
C ILE A 180 19.85 -0.70 -6.57
N PHE A 181 19.40 -1.92 -6.88
CA PHE A 181 19.16 -2.97 -5.90
C PHE A 181 19.81 -4.29 -6.27
#